data_56ab3d0b54aa0f6246f59c845ae6774d
#
_entry.id   56ab3d0b54aa0f6246f59c845ae6774d
#
_cell.length_a   1.000
_cell.length_b   1.000
_cell.length_c   1.000
_cell.angle_alpha   90.00
_cell.angle_beta   90.00
_cell.angle_gamma   90.00
#
_symmetry.space_group_name_H-M   'P 1'
#
loop_
_entity.id
_entity.type
_entity.pdbx_description
1 polymer ?
#
loop_
_entity_poly.entity_id
_entity_poly.type
_entity_poly.pdbx_seq_one_letter_code
_entity_poly.pdbx_strand_id
1 'polypeptide(L)'
;LQLNATKLEEQIAVLDNRHQNNTDSAKYHRQRTELVNQLASLDKRRKEVEPFIQKFGNQDVVLAGSLFIYSPKETVYLFSGSYTEFNKFYAPAVLQEYVMQEALKRQSTFYNFLGIQGNFDGSDGVLRFKQNFNGYIVRKMGTFRYYPNPLKYKSIQLLKKILRRT
;
A
#
# COMPACT_ATOMS: atom_id res chain seq x y z
N LEU A 1 -19.61 1.80 1.08
CA LEU A 1 -19.67 2.66 2.28
C LEU A 1 -21.10 2.77 2.81
N GLN A 2 -22.06 3.13 2.00
CA GLN A 2 -23.49 3.26 2.40
C GLN A 2 -24.04 1.98 3.04
N LEU A 3 -23.90 0.84 2.38
CA LEU A 3 -24.38 -0.46 2.89
C LEU A 3 -23.78 -0.82 4.25
N ASN A 4 -22.49 -0.49 4.47
CA ASN A 4 -21.83 -0.75 5.74
C ASN A 4 -22.29 0.20 6.84
N ALA A 5 -22.61 1.45 6.52
CA ALA A 5 -23.17 2.40 7.49
C ALA A 5 -24.55 1.94 7.96
N THR A 6 -25.44 1.56 7.04
CA THR A 6 -26.78 1.02 7.37
C THR A 6 -26.69 -0.21 8.28
N LYS A 7 -25.76 -1.14 7.99
CA LYS A 7 -25.55 -2.31 8.87
C LYS A 7 -25.11 -1.95 10.28
N LEU A 8 -24.22 -0.95 10.42
CA LEU A 8 -23.78 -0.49 11.73
C LEU A 8 -24.90 0.22 12.50
N GLU A 9 -25.73 1.02 11.83
CA GLU A 9 -26.90 1.65 12.41
C GLU A 9 -27.91 0.61 12.92
N GLU A 10 -28.18 -0.45 12.12
CA GLU A 10 -29.00 -1.58 12.54
C GLU A 10 -28.42 -2.30 13.75
N GLN A 11 -27.10 -2.53 13.79
CA GLN A 11 -26.43 -3.18 14.92
C GLN A 11 -26.52 -2.35 16.19
N ILE A 12 -26.39 -1.03 16.09
CA ILE A 12 -26.56 -0.10 17.22
C ILE A 12 -28.01 -0.17 17.72
N ALA A 13 -28.99 -0.10 16.82
CA ALA A 13 -30.41 -0.18 17.18
C ALA A 13 -30.76 -1.51 17.87
N VAL A 14 -30.25 -2.63 17.36
CA VAL A 14 -30.43 -3.97 18.00
C VAL A 14 -29.78 -4.01 19.37
N LEU A 15 -28.59 -3.44 19.53
CA LEU A 15 -27.88 -3.39 20.81
C LEU A 15 -28.63 -2.53 21.82
N ASP A 16 -29.12 -1.37 21.42
CA ASP A 16 -29.89 -0.44 22.26
C ASP A 16 -31.23 -1.08 22.71
N ASN A 17 -31.93 -1.76 21.79
CA ASN A 17 -33.16 -2.49 22.08
C ASN A 17 -32.97 -3.64 23.11
N ARG A 18 -31.85 -4.38 22.99
CA ARG A 18 -31.56 -5.48 23.95
C ARG A 18 -31.26 -4.99 25.37
N HIS A 19 -30.82 -3.77 25.51
CA HIS A 19 -30.38 -3.21 26.78
C HIS A 19 -31.31 -2.12 27.32
N GLN A 20 -32.54 -1.99 26.78
CA GLN A 20 -33.54 -1.01 27.24
C GLN A 20 -33.78 -1.04 28.77
N ASN A 21 -33.66 -2.22 29.41
CA ASN A 21 -33.86 -2.41 30.85
C ASN A 21 -32.56 -2.50 31.63
N ASN A 22 -31.38 -2.43 31.04
CA ASN A 22 -30.09 -2.51 31.72
C ASN A 22 -29.00 -1.75 30.94
N THR A 23 -29.11 -0.42 30.96
CA THR A 23 -28.18 0.48 30.28
C THR A 23 -26.88 0.71 31.05
N ASP A 24 -26.77 0.30 32.31
CA ASP A 24 -25.59 0.54 33.17
C ASP A 24 -24.46 -0.50 32.96
N SER A 25 -24.63 -1.45 32.07
CA SER A 25 -23.60 -2.44 31.80
C SER A 25 -22.37 -1.83 31.11
N ALA A 26 -21.20 -1.91 31.73
CA ALA A 26 -19.92 -1.47 31.16
C ALA A 26 -19.64 -2.15 29.80
N LYS A 27 -20.10 -3.38 29.61
CA LYS A 27 -20.00 -4.12 28.35
C LYS A 27 -20.84 -3.47 27.24
N TYR A 28 -22.07 -3.06 27.58
CA TYR A 28 -22.95 -2.34 26.65
C TYR A 28 -22.32 -1.03 26.19
N HIS A 29 -21.85 -0.20 27.11
CA HIS A 29 -21.21 1.07 26.79
C HIS A 29 -19.98 0.90 25.89
N ARG A 30 -19.14 -0.10 26.18
CA ARG A 30 -17.96 -0.39 25.35
C ARG A 30 -18.34 -0.79 23.93
N GLN A 31 -19.28 -1.72 23.76
CA GLN A 31 -19.72 -2.18 22.45
C GLN A 31 -20.40 -1.05 21.65
N ARG A 32 -21.27 -0.28 22.30
CA ARG A 32 -21.92 0.86 21.66
C ARG A 32 -20.92 1.92 21.22
N THR A 33 -19.97 2.28 22.05
CA THR A 33 -18.91 3.24 21.71
C THR A 33 -18.08 2.78 20.53
N GLU A 34 -17.76 1.49 20.45
CA GLU A 34 -17.01 0.92 19.33
C GLU A 34 -17.80 1.03 18.01
N LEU A 35 -19.08 0.67 18.01
CA LEU A 35 -19.94 0.78 16.81
C LEU A 35 -20.13 2.24 16.37
N VAL A 36 -20.33 3.16 17.31
CA VAL A 36 -20.44 4.59 17.02
C VAL A 36 -19.14 5.15 16.43
N ASN A 37 -17.98 4.74 16.95
CA ASN A 37 -16.68 5.15 16.42
C ASN A 37 -16.45 4.60 15.00
N GLN A 38 -16.88 3.37 14.72
CA GLN A 38 -16.83 2.79 13.38
C GLN A 38 -17.73 3.57 12.41
N LEU A 39 -18.95 3.91 12.82
CA LEU A 39 -19.87 4.71 12.01
C LEU A 39 -19.30 6.10 11.72
N ALA A 40 -18.76 6.79 12.72
CA ALA A 40 -18.11 8.09 12.56
C ALA A 40 -16.91 8.03 11.60
N SER A 41 -16.14 6.93 11.64
CA SER A 41 -15.05 6.69 10.71
C SER A 41 -15.53 6.52 9.26
N LEU A 42 -16.66 5.83 9.04
CA LEU A 42 -17.27 5.69 7.72
C LEU A 42 -17.79 7.02 7.19
N ASP A 43 -18.44 7.81 8.02
CA ASP A 43 -18.94 9.14 7.66
C ASP A 43 -17.79 10.10 7.27
N LYS A 44 -16.69 10.05 8.03
CA LYS A 44 -15.48 10.80 7.66
C LYS A 44 -14.96 10.39 6.28
N ARG A 45 -14.84 9.09 6.02
CA ARG A 45 -14.42 8.57 4.71
C ARG A 45 -15.38 8.97 3.60
N ARG A 46 -16.69 8.96 3.86
CA ARG A 46 -17.71 9.41 2.89
C ARG A 46 -17.49 10.87 2.51
N LYS A 47 -17.32 11.75 3.49
CA LYS A 47 -17.03 13.17 3.26
C LYS A 47 -15.73 13.39 2.49
N GLU A 48 -14.72 12.56 2.71
CA GLU A 48 -13.45 12.61 1.98
C GLU A 48 -13.58 12.19 0.50
N VAL A 49 -14.53 11.29 0.19
CA VAL A 49 -14.76 10.78 -1.17
C VAL A 49 -15.70 11.68 -1.98
N GLU A 50 -16.62 12.38 -1.32
CA GLU A 50 -17.66 13.19 -1.95
C GLU A 50 -17.15 14.17 -3.03
N PRO A 51 -16.06 14.94 -2.80
CA PRO A 51 -15.51 15.85 -3.83
C PRO A 51 -15.02 15.10 -5.09
N PHE A 52 -14.55 13.86 -4.94
CA PHE A 52 -14.10 13.04 -6.08
C PHE A 52 -15.29 12.49 -6.86
N ILE A 53 -16.36 12.09 -6.18
CA ILE A 53 -17.61 11.68 -6.84
C ILE A 53 -18.19 12.85 -7.64
N GLN A 54 -18.18 14.04 -7.09
CA GLN A 54 -18.64 15.26 -7.80
C GLN A 54 -17.73 15.59 -8.99
N LYS A 55 -16.41 15.43 -8.85
CA LYS A 55 -15.44 15.73 -9.91
C LYS A 55 -15.47 14.73 -11.06
N PHE A 56 -15.57 13.44 -10.74
CA PHE A 56 -15.41 12.37 -11.73
C PHE A 56 -16.73 11.65 -12.09
N GLY A 57 -17.78 11.82 -11.29
CA GLY A 57 -19.06 11.17 -11.51
C GLY A 57 -18.94 9.65 -11.51
N ASN A 58 -19.45 9.01 -12.59
CA ASN A 58 -19.37 7.56 -12.80
C ASN A 58 -18.19 7.13 -13.68
N GLN A 59 -17.19 8.02 -13.88
CA GLN A 59 -15.99 7.67 -14.66
C GLN A 59 -15.05 6.82 -13.86
N ASP A 60 -14.46 5.80 -14.50
CA ASP A 60 -13.36 5.04 -13.90
C ASP A 60 -12.11 5.91 -13.82
N VAL A 61 -11.53 5.99 -12.64
CA VAL A 61 -10.32 6.80 -12.37
C VAL A 61 -9.18 5.90 -11.96
N VAL A 62 -8.07 6.00 -12.69
CA VAL A 62 -6.84 5.28 -12.33
C VAL A 62 -6.18 5.96 -11.13
N LEU A 63 -6.12 5.27 -9.99
CA LEU A 63 -5.54 5.78 -8.75
C LEU A 63 -4.07 5.43 -8.61
N ALA A 64 -3.69 4.21 -9.04
CA ALA A 64 -2.32 3.69 -8.98
C ALA A 64 -2.13 2.61 -10.06
N GLY A 65 -0.87 2.37 -10.42
CA GLY A 65 -0.46 1.29 -11.29
C GLY A 65 0.84 0.66 -10.81
N SER A 66 1.00 -0.64 -11.07
CA SER A 66 2.21 -1.35 -10.68
C SER A 66 2.54 -2.43 -11.71
N LEU A 67 3.84 -2.67 -11.90
CA LEU A 67 4.35 -3.76 -12.73
C LEU A 67 4.94 -4.84 -11.84
N PHE A 68 4.48 -6.07 -12.05
CA PHE A 68 4.97 -7.26 -11.35
C PHE A 68 5.51 -8.28 -12.35
N ILE A 69 6.51 -9.03 -11.92
CA ILE A 69 7.06 -10.16 -12.68
C ILE A 69 6.81 -11.43 -11.87
N TYR A 70 6.18 -12.40 -12.50
CA TYR A 70 6.00 -13.73 -11.93
C TYR A 70 7.04 -14.68 -12.51
N SER A 71 7.82 -15.29 -11.64
CA SER A 71 8.74 -16.39 -11.98
C SER A 71 8.34 -17.65 -11.21
N PRO A 72 8.87 -18.83 -11.55
CA PRO A 72 8.55 -20.06 -10.83
C PRO A 72 8.90 -20.02 -9.32
N LYS A 73 9.85 -19.19 -8.92
CA LYS A 73 10.32 -19.11 -7.53
C LYS A 73 9.87 -17.85 -6.80
N GLU A 74 9.71 -16.74 -7.51
CA GLU A 74 9.40 -15.45 -6.86
C GLU A 74 8.45 -14.61 -7.70
N THR A 75 7.64 -13.81 -7.00
CA THR A 75 6.89 -12.68 -7.56
C THR A 75 7.61 -11.41 -7.20
N VAL A 76 7.98 -10.61 -8.21
CA VAL A 76 8.79 -9.40 -8.04
C VAL A 76 7.92 -8.16 -8.26
N TYR A 77 7.87 -7.27 -7.28
CA TYR A 77 7.31 -5.93 -7.39
C TYR A 77 8.34 -4.99 -8.01
N LEU A 78 8.22 -4.73 -9.33
CA LEU A 78 9.27 -4.06 -10.09
C LEU A 78 9.14 -2.54 -10.10
N PHE A 79 7.96 -2.02 -10.48
CA PHE A 79 7.69 -0.59 -10.54
C PHE A 79 6.29 -0.29 -10.03
N SER A 80 6.10 0.92 -9.51
CA SER A 80 4.79 1.44 -9.15
C SER A 80 4.73 2.95 -9.31
N GLY A 81 3.52 3.44 -9.51
CA GLY A 81 3.19 4.84 -9.47
C GLY A 81 1.79 5.03 -8.92
N SER A 82 1.56 6.16 -8.28
CA SER A 82 0.25 6.59 -7.82
C SER A 82 0.12 8.10 -7.94
N TYR A 83 -1.10 8.58 -8.11
CA TYR A 83 -1.37 10.00 -8.04
C TYR A 83 -1.51 10.43 -6.59
N THR A 84 -0.77 11.45 -6.18
CA THR A 84 -0.71 11.94 -4.80
C THR A 84 -2.06 12.42 -4.27
N GLU A 85 -2.92 12.94 -5.14
CA GLU A 85 -4.28 13.36 -4.80
C GLU A 85 -5.16 12.21 -4.27
N PHE A 86 -4.83 10.96 -4.65
CA PHE A 86 -5.56 9.75 -4.26
C PHE A 86 -4.86 8.92 -3.17
N ASN A 87 -3.78 9.42 -2.56
CA ASN A 87 -3.02 8.67 -1.54
C ASN A 87 -3.89 8.17 -0.38
N LYS A 88 -4.93 8.92 -0.02
CA LYS A 88 -5.90 8.56 1.03
C LYS A 88 -6.73 7.32 0.75
N PHE A 89 -6.76 6.85 -0.49
CA PHE A 89 -7.45 5.61 -0.88
C PHE A 89 -6.59 4.37 -0.79
N TYR A 90 -5.29 4.53 -0.48
CA TYR A 90 -4.35 3.42 -0.30
C TYR A 90 -4.29 2.45 -1.49
N ALA A 91 -4.56 2.90 -2.70
CA ALA A 91 -4.60 2.08 -3.91
C ALA A 91 -3.33 1.22 -4.13
N PRO A 92 -2.09 1.73 -3.88
CA PRO A 92 -0.90 0.89 -3.95
C PRO A 92 -0.92 -0.31 -3.00
N ALA A 93 -1.51 -0.16 -1.79
CA ALA A 93 -1.60 -1.27 -0.84
C ALA A 93 -2.60 -2.34 -1.31
N VAL A 94 -3.72 -1.93 -1.88
CA VAL A 94 -4.72 -2.85 -2.47
C VAL A 94 -4.11 -3.64 -3.63
N LEU A 95 -3.30 -3.00 -4.49
CA LEU A 95 -2.58 -3.69 -5.55
C LEU A 95 -1.60 -4.74 -4.99
N GLN A 96 -0.87 -4.42 -3.91
CA GLN A 96 0.02 -5.38 -3.25
C GLN A 96 -0.76 -6.59 -2.72
N GLU A 97 -1.84 -6.34 -2.01
CA GLU A 97 -2.69 -7.41 -1.46
C GLU A 97 -3.20 -8.35 -2.57
N TYR A 98 -3.76 -7.78 -3.64
CA TYR A 98 -4.22 -8.55 -4.79
C TYR A 98 -3.13 -9.43 -5.38
N VAL A 99 -1.94 -8.86 -5.63
CA VAL A 99 -0.82 -9.60 -6.24
C VAL A 99 -0.22 -10.62 -5.29
N MET A 100 -0.21 -10.37 -3.98
CA MET A 100 0.20 -11.37 -2.98
C MET A 100 -0.74 -12.58 -2.98
N GLN A 101 -2.06 -12.35 -3.08
CA GLN A 101 -3.03 -13.45 -3.21
C GLN A 101 -2.82 -14.24 -4.50
N GLU A 102 -2.54 -13.56 -5.62
CA GLU A 102 -2.19 -14.23 -6.88
C GLU A 102 -0.86 -14.99 -6.80
N ALA A 103 0.13 -14.46 -6.09
CA ALA A 103 1.40 -15.14 -5.86
C ALA A 103 1.22 -16.43 -5.04
N LEU A 104 0.36 -16.41 -4.03
CA LEU A 104 -0.02 -17.60 -3.25
C LEU A 104 -0.72 -18.65 -4.11
N LYS A 105 -1.68 -18.26 -4.94
CA LYS A 105 -2.35 -19.18 -5.90
C LYS A 105 -1.36 -19.83 -6.87
N ARG A 106 -0.33 -19.08 -7.28
CA ARG A 106 0.76 -19.55 -8.16
C ARG A 106 1.84 -20.34 -7.43
N GLN A 107 1.71 -20.50 -6.11
CA GLN A 107 2.69 -21.17 -5.26
C GLN A 107 4.09 -20.53 -5.33
N SER A 108 4.16 -19.21 -5.53
CA SER A 108 5.43 -18.47 -5.48
C SER A 108 6.05 -18.59 -4.09
N THR A 109 7.30 -19.02 -4.01
CA THR A 109 8.00 -19.22 -2.73
C THR A 109 8.32 -17.89 -2.04
N PHE A 110 8.63 -16.87 -2.83
CA PHE A 110 9.02 -15.55 -2.32
C PHE A 110 8.23 -14.44 -2.99
N TYR A 111 7.94 -13.39 -2.20
CA TYR A 111 7.46 -12.12 -2.70
C TYR A 111 8.54 -11.06 -2.49
N ASN A 112 9.08 -10.52 -3.58
CA ASN A 112 10.25 -9.67 -3.59
C ASN A 112 9.85 -8.21 -3.84
N PHE A 113 9.93 -7.37 -2.82
CA PHE A 113 9.67 -5.93 -2.90
C PHE A 113 10.81 -5.12 -3.55
N LEU A 114 11.88 -5.77 -4.02
CA LEU A 114 13.11 -5.15 -4.49
C LEU A 114 13.83 -4.28 -3.43
N GLY A 115 14.76 -3.44 -3.93
CA GLY A 115 15.65 -2.68 -3.07
C GLY A 115 14.98 -1.54 -2.29
N ILE A 116 15.69 -1.12 -1.27
CA ILE A 116 15.47 0.09 -0.48
C ILE A 116 16.76 0.88 -0.43
N GLN A 117 16.70 2.16 -0.09
CA GLN A 117 17.90 3.01 0.00
C GLN A 117 18.81 2.64 1.18
N GLY A 118 18.26 1.96 2.20
CA GLY A 118 19.01 1.54 3.38
C GLY A 118 19.07 2.59 4.48
N ASN A 119 18.26 3.64 4.42
CA ASN A 119 18.06 4.60 5.50
C ASN A 119 17.02 4.07 6.48
N PHE A 120 17.45 3.81 7.71
CA PHE A 120 16.61 3.25 8.78
C PHE A 120 16.19 4.29 9.82
N ASP A 121 16.39 5.56 9.55
CA ASP A 121 16.05 6.70 10.42
C ASP A 121 14.54 7.08 10.38
N GLY A 122 13.75 6.36 9.59
CA GLY A 122 12.32 6.63 9.40
C GLY A 122 11.99 7.64 8.30
N SER A 123 12.99 8.24 7.63
CA SER A 123 12.78 9.19 6.54
C SER A 123 12.37 8.52 5.23
N ASP A 124 12.74 7.24 5.00
CA ASP A 124 12.41 6.49 3.79
C ASP A 124 10.94 6.04 3.79
N GLY A 125 10.10 6.77 3.05
CA GLY A 125 8.67 6.44 2.88
C GLY A 125 8.44 5.11 2.14
N VAL A 126 9.36 4.72 1.25
CA VAL A 126 9.29 3.44 0.53
C VAL A 126 9.55 2.27 1.48
N LEU A 127 10.55 2.40 2.34
CA LEU A 127 10.81 1.41 3.38
C LEU A 127 9.61 1.27 4.32
N ARG A 128 9.06 2.38 4.82
CA ARG A 128 7.87 2.35 5.70
C ARG A 128 6.67 1.67 5.02
N PHE A 129 6.43 1.94 3.74
CA PHE A 129 5.39 1.28 2.98
C PHE A 129 5.60 -0.24 2.93
N LYS A 130 6.82 -0.70 2.60
CA LYS A 130 7.16 -2.13 2.53
C LYS A 130 7.09 -2.84 3.89
N GLN A 131 7.45 -2.16 4.97
CA GLN A 131 7.38 -2.69 6.34
C GLN A 131 5.94 -3.03 6.77
N ASN A 132 4.92 -2.33 6.26
CA ASN A 132 3.52 -2.62 6.57
C ASN A 132 3.06 -4.03 6.15
N PHE A 133 3.81 -4.69 5.27
CA PHE A 133 3.53 -6.06 4.82
C PHE A 133 4.33 -7.12 5.60
N ASN A 134 4.91 -6.75 6.74
CA ASN A 134 5.66 -7.64 7.63
C ASN A 134 6.80 -8.41 6.94
N GLY A 135 7.41 -7.79 5.93
CA GLY A 135 8.56 -8.34 5.22
C GLY A 135 9.86 -8.21 6.01
N TYR A 136 10.87 -8.97 5.63
CA TYR A 136 12.22 -8.87 6.18
C TYR A 136 13.22 -8.34 5.16
N ILE A 137 14.29 -7.72 5.64
CA ILE A 137 15.31 -7.10 4.80
C ILE A 137 16.49 -8.05 4.66
N VAL A 138 16.90 -8.30 3.42
CA VAL A 138 18.09 -9.11 3.10
C VAL A 138 19.17 -8.22 2.51
N ARG A 139 20.33 -8.21 3.15
CA ARG A 139 21.50 -7.53 2.60
C ARG A 139 22.16 -8.44 1.57
N LYS A 140 22.14 -8.02 0.30
CA LYS A 140 22.83 -8.71 -0.79
C LYS A 140 24.26 -8.20 -0.92
N MET A 141 25.14 -9.02 -1.48
CA MET A 141 26.58 -8.67 -1.64
C MET A 141 26.83 -7.50 -2.59
N GLY A 142 25.82 -7.05 -3.33
CA GLY A 142 25.94 -5.98 -4.31
C GLY A 142 26.32 -6.49 -5.70
N THR A 143 26.78 -5.57 -6.55
CA THR A 143 27.11 -5.86 -7.94
C THR A 143 28.62 -6.01 -8.10
N PHE A 144 29.06 -7.17 -8.58
CA PHE A 144 30.44 -7.39 -8.98
C PHE A 144 30.59 -6.98 -10.44
N ARG A 145 31.63 -6.19 -10.72
CA ARG A 145 31.97 -5.78 -12.09
C ARG A 145 33.40 -6.24 -12.41
N TYR A 146 33.54 -7.00 -13.48
CA TYR A 146 34.82 -7.38 -14.01
C TYR A 146 35.10 -6.59 -15.30
N TYR A 147 36.26 -6.00 -15.40
CA TYR A 147 36.73 -5.24 -16.56
C TYR A 147 37.92 -5.95 -17.19
N PRO A 148 37.74 -6.70 -18.29
CA PRO A 148 38.83 -7.42 -18.94
C PRO A 148 39.98 -6.53 -19.39
N ASN A 149 39.65 -5.27 -19.72
CA ASN A 149 40.65 -4.26 -20.10
C ASN A 149 40.38 -2.95 -19.38
N PRO A 150 41.03 -2.72 -18.21
CA PRO A 150 40.80 -1.52 -17.38
C PRO A 150 41.18 -0.22 -18.09
N LEU A 151 42.20 -0.24 -18.99
CA LEU A 151 42.61 0.95 -19.73
C LEU A 151 41.54 1.39 -20.72
N LYS A 152 41.04 0.46 -21.53
CA LYS A 152 39.93 0.73 -22.46
C LYS A 152 38.68 1.24 -21.71
N TYR A 153 38.37 0.67 -20.58
CA TYR A 153 37.26 1.14 -19.75
C TYR A 153 37.44 2.59 -19.31
N LYS A 154 38.63 2.95 -18.78
CA LYS A 154 38.95 4.33 -18.35
C LYS A 154 38.88 5.31 -19.51
N SER A 155 39.37 4.96 -20.68
CA SER A 155 39.30 5.79 -21.87
C SER A 155 37.87 6.07 -22.32
N ILE A 156 37.02 5.05 -22.30
CA ILE A 156 35.60 5.21 -22.62
C ILE A 156 34.89 6.10 -21.58
N GLN A 157 35.20 5.95 -20.30
CA GLN A 157 34.64 6.80 -19.24
C GLN A 157 35.06 8.27 -19.40
N LEU A 158 36.33 8.51 -19.77
CA LEU A 158 36.82 9.85 -20.03
C LEU A 158 36.10 10.49 -21.23
N LEU A 159 35.97 9.75 -22.33
CA LEU A 159 35.20 10.19 -23.50
C LEU A 159 33.74 10.53 -23.17
N LYS A 160 33.07 9.69 -22.41
CA LYS A 160 31.69 9.97 -21.96
C LYS A 160 31.59 11.23 -21.08
N LYS A 161 32.63 11.49 -20.25
CA LYS A 161 32.67 12.69 -19.43
C LYS A 161 32.87 13.96 -20.25
N ILE A 162 33.66 13.91 -21.33
CA ILE A 162 33.86 15.00 -22.27
C ILE A 162 32.58 15.28 -23.06
N LEU A 163 31.96 14.22 -23.61
CA LEU A 163 30.73 14.33 -24.41
C LEU A 163 29.47 14.79 -23.62
N ARG A 164 29.45 14.56 -22.30
CA ARG A 164 28.39 15.07 -21.43
C ARG A 164 28.54 16.54 -21.03
N ARG A 165 29.65 17.18 -21.40
CA ARG A 165 29.93 18.60 -21.15
C ARG A 165 29.58 19.50 -22.32
N THR A 166 29.08 18.95 -23.40
CA THR A 166 28.44 19.67 -24.50
C THR A 166 26.93 19.48 -24.42
#